data_13b631a292934f6e24535aaea6c1b6c7
#
_entry.id   13b631a292934f6e24535aaea6c1b6c7
#
_cell.length_a   1.000
_cell.length_b   1.000
_cell.length_c   1.000
_cell.angle_alpha   90.00
_cell.angle_beta   90.00
_cell.angle_gamma   90.00
#
_symmetry.space_group_name_H-M   'P 1'
#
loop_
_entity.id
_entity.type
_entity.pdbx_description
1 polymer ?
#
loop_
_entity_poly.entity_id
_entity_poly.type
_entity_poly.pdbx_seq_one_letter_code
_entity_poly.pdbx_strand_id
1 'polypeptide(L)'
;PMDLTFTDSDGKKVNLKDFKGKPIVLSLVYYHCPTVCRPLMRAKVDVLDRLDLVAGNDYTPITVSFNERETPENAKTVKDHFLSTSKKPIDPESWHFLTGDRDSIKKLTDAVGFYYKRDGEDFIHPTGLIMLSAEGKITRYFNGLAFLPFDVKLGLLEAGEGKVGPTIS
;
A
#
# COMPACT_ATOMS: atom_id res chain seq x y z
N PRO A 1 -0.23 -0.52 14.71
CA PRO A 1 -1.25 -1.49 15.14
C PRO A 1 -1.96 -2.12 13.96
N MET A 2 -2.11 -3.43 14.03
CA MET A 2 -2.77 -4.19 12.97
C MET A 2 -4.27 -4.37 13.18
N ASP A 3 -4.77 -4.17 14.39
CA ASP A 3 -6.20 -4.33 14.69
C ASP A 3 -6.99 -3.09 14.27
N LEU A 4 -7.07 -2.86 12.96
CA LEU A 4 -7.80 -1.75 12.36
C LEU A 4 -8.70 -2.29 11.25
N THR A 5 -9.94 -1.80 11.21
CA THR A 5 -10.93 -2.22 10.21
C THR A 5 -11.01 -1.21 9.08
N PHE A 6 -10.95 -1.72 7.85
CA PHE A 6 -11.12 -0.95 6.63
C PHE A 6 -12.18 -1.61 5.76
N THR A 7 -12.49 -1.01 4.62
CA THR A 7 -13.44 -1.55 3.65
C THR A 7 -12.71 -1.79 2.34
N ASP A 8 -12.88 -2.97 1.75
CA ASP A 8 -12.26 -3.28 0.47
C ASP A 8 -13.04 -2.71 -0.73
N SER A 9 -12.54 -2.94 -1.93
CA SER A 9 -13.14 -2.40 -3.16
C SER A 9 -14.49 -3.03 -3.50
N ASP A 10 -14.86 -4.13 -2.86
CA ASP A 10 -16.17 -4.76 -3.02
C ASP A 10 -17.15 -4.39 -1.90
N GLY A 11 -16.76 -3.48 -1.02
CA GLY A 11 -17.57 -3.03 0.10
C GLY A 11 -17.53 -3.92 1.32
N LYS A 12 -16.64 -4.91 1.33
CA LYS A 12 -16.51 -5.86 2.42
C LYS A 12 -15.59 -5.31 3.50
N LYS A 13 -15.97 -5.47 4.76
CA LYS A 13 -15.12 -5.11 5.91
C LYS A 13 -13.96 -6.10 6.04
N VAL A 14 -12.76 -5.55 6.19
CA VAL A 14 -11.54 -6.33 6.42
C VAL A 14 -10.76 -5.74 7.59
N ASN A 15 -10.06 -6.56 8.34
CA ASN A 15 -9.16 -6.10 9.40
C ASN A 15 -7.72 -6.34 8.94
N LEU A 16 -6.84 -5.38 9.18
CA LEU A 16 -5.44 -5.49 8.75
C LEU A 16 -4.74 -6.71 9.36
N LYS A 17 -5.13 -7.13 10.56
CA LYS A 17 -4.56 -8.34 11.18
C LYS A 17 -4.84 -9.61 10.37
N ASP A 18 -5.85 -9.60 9.49
CA ASP A 18 -6.16 -10.75 8.62
C ASP A 18 -5.08 -10.97 7.57
N PHE A 19 -4.22 -9.98 7.34
CA PHE A 19 -3.10 -10.06 6.39
C PHE A 19 -1.78 -10.48 7.03
N LYS A 20 -1.76 -10.80 8.32
CA LYS A 20 -0.59 -11.37 8.97
C LYS A 20 -0.23 -12.72 8.35
N GLY A 21 1.05 -13.04 8.35
CA GLY A 21 1.57 -14.29 7.80
C GLY A 21 2.44 -14.12 6.58
N LYS A 22 2.39 -12.97 5.92
CA LYS A 22 3.22 -12.61 4.78
C LYS A 22 3.69 -11.17 4.91
N PRO A 23 4.86 -10.82 4.36
CA PRO A 23 5.29 -9.43 4.31
C PRO A 23 4.29 -8.59 3.52
N ILE A 24 4.13 -7.33 3.92
CA ILE A 24 3.17 -6.40 3.31
C ILE A 24 3.93 -5.27 2.65
N VAL A 25 3.55 -4.93 1.42
CA VAL A 25 3.97 -3.71 0.72
C VAL A 25 2.81 -2.74 0.78
N LEU A 26 2.90 -1.78 1.69
CA LEU A 26 1.84 -0.80 1.94
C LEU A 26 2.12 0.48 1.18
N SER A 27 1.09 1.03 0.54
CA SER A 27 1.11 2.39 0.00
C SER A 27 -0.09 3.17 0.50
N LEU A 28 0.14 4.44 0.83
CA LEU A 28 -0.89 5.35 1.30
C LEU A 28 -1.07 6.45 0.26
N VAL A 29 -2.27 6.56 -0.26
CA VAL A 29 -2.63 7.46 -1.36
C VAL A 29 -4.01 8.04 -1.10
N TYR A 30 -4.51 8.90 -1.99
CA TYR A 30 -5.94 9.15 -2.12
C TYR A 30 -6.33 8.96 -3.59
N TYR A 31 -7.47 8.32 -3.81
CA TYR A 31 -7.82 7.79 -5.14
C TYR A 31 -8.16 8.85 -6.17
N HIS A 32 -8.66 9.99 -5.74
CA HIS A 32 -8.96 11.15 -6.59
C HIS A 32 -7.77 12.09 -6.81
N CYS A 33 -6.56 11.66 -6.51
CA CYS A 33 -5.37 12.49 -6.63
C CYS A 33 -5.08 12.81 -8.10
N PRO A 34 -5.04 14.09 -8.49
CA PRO A 34 -4.74 14.45 -9.87
C PRO A 34 -3.26 14.46 -10.21
N THR A 35 -2.36 14.37 -9.24
CA THR A 35 -0.94 14.66 -9.44
C THR A 35 0.01 13.52 -9.08
N VAL A 36 0.31 13.30 -7.78
CA VAL A 36 1.43 12.43 -7.38
C VAL A 36 1.04 10.98 -7.08
N CYS A 37 -0.22 10.71 -6.75
CA CYS A 37 -0.61 9.35 -6.40
C CYS A 37 -0.63 8.42 -7.61
N ARG A 38 -0.97 8.93 -8.78
CA ARG A 38 -0.93 8.12 -10.02
C ARG A 38 0.50 7.73 -10.38
N PRO A 39 1.49 8.62 -10.40
CA PRO A 39 2.89 8.22 -10.57
C PRO A 39 3.36 7.22 -9.51
N LEU A 40 2.98 7.38 -8.25
CA LEU A 40 3.31 6.42 -7.20
C LEU A 40 2.71 5.05 -7.49
N MET A 41 1.43 4.99 -7.88
CA MET A 41 0.77 3.74 -8.19
C MET A 41 1.38 3.07 -9.42
N ARG A 42 1.74 3.83 -10.45
CA ARG A 42 2.45 3.30 -11.62
C ARG A 42 3.81 2.73 -11.23
N ALA A 43 4.55 3.43 -10.38
CA ALA A 43 5.83 2.96 -9.89
C ALA A 43 5.68 1.66 -9.09
N LYS A 44 4.62 1.55 -8.30
CA LYS A 44 4.32 0.32 -7.54
C LYS A 44 3.99 -0.83 -8.50
N VAL A 45 3.12 -0.62 -9.47
CA VAL A 45 2.80 -1.65 -10.47
C VAL A 45 4.08 -2.07 -11.20
N ASP A 46 4.88 -1.10 -11.66
CA ASP A 46 6.10 -1.37 -12.41
C ASP A 46 7.09 -2.21 -11.60
N VAL A 47 7.33 -1.86 -10.35
CA VAL A 47 8.28 -2.60 -9.53
C VAL A 47 7.76 -4.00 -9.18
N LEU A 48 6.46 -4.13 -8.91
CA LEU A 48 5.87 -5.43 -8.61
C LEU A 48 5.90 -6.35 -9.84
N ASP A 49 5.71 -5.79 -11.05
CA ASP A 49 5.82 -6.54 -12.30
C ASP A 49 7.23 -7.11 -12.53
N ARG A 50 8.25 -6.41 -12.05
CA ARG A 50 9.65 -6.81 -12.22
C ARG A 50 10.16 -7.76 -11.15
N LEU A 51 9.37 -8.00 -10.10
CA LEU A 51 9.74 -8.97 -9.07
C LEU A 51 9.52 -10.39 -9.59
N ASP A 52 10.40 -11.30 -9.18
CA ASP A 52 10.21 -12.73 -9.39
C ASP A 52 9.41 -13.38 -8.24
N LEU A 53 8.75 -12.57 -7.43
CA LEU A 53 7.86 -12.99 -6.35
C LEU A 53 6.41 -12.81 -6.80
N VAL A 54 5.52 -13.63 -6.23
CA VAL A 54 4.10 -13.65 -6.62
C VAL A 54 3.25 -12.99 -5.56
N ALA A 55 2.52 -11.93 -5.96
CA ALA A 55 1.57 -11.24 -5.08
C ALA A 55 0.51 -12.22 -4.57
N GLY A 56 0.22 -12.15 -3.28
CA GLY A 56 -0.73 -13.05 -2.63
C GLY A 56 -0.13 -14.36 -2.17
N ASN A 57 1.02 -14.76 -2.72
CA ASN A 57 1.73 -15.97 -2.32
C ASN A 57 2.98 -15.63 -1.49
N ASP A 58 3.84 -14.78 -2.01
CA ASP A 58 5.11 -14.42 -1.36
C ASP A 58 5.01 -13.16 -0.52
N TYR A 59 4.07 -12.28 -0.86
CA TYR A 59 3.84 -11.01 -0.16
C TYR A 59 2.42 -10.54 -0.44
N THR A 60 1.95 -9.56 0.34
CA THR A 60 0.62 -8.96 0.17
C THR A 60 0.77 -7.47 -0.14
N PRO A 61 0.44 -7.02 -1.36
CA PRO A 61 0.38 -5.59 -1.64
C PRO A 61 -0.95 -5.01 -1.13
N ILE A 62 -0.86 -3.91 -0.40
CA ILE A 62 -2.03 -3.20 0.14
C ILE A 62 -1.91 -1.73 -0.19
N THR A 63 -2.98 -1.15 -0.69
CA THR A 63 -3.11 0.29 -0.92
C THR A 63 -4.28 0.80 -0.10
N VAL A 64 -4.05 1.85 0.69
CA VAL A 64 -5.09 2.45 1.54
C VAL A 64 -5.23 3.91 1.18
N SER A 65 -6.47 4.36 0.95
CA SER A 65 -6.74 5.79 0.86
C SER A 65 -6.70 6.41 2.25
N PHE A 66 -5.95 7.50 2.41
CA PHE A 66 -5.96 8.27 3.64
C PHE A 66 -7.04 9.37 3.63
N ASN A 67 -7.84 9.45 2.55
CA ASN A 67 -8.98 10.36 2.48
C ASN A 67 -10.24 9.65 2.95
N GLU A 68 -10.74 10.05 4.11
CA GLU A 68 -11.93 9.47 4.75
C GLU A 68 -13.20 9.61 3.94
N ARG A 69 -13.22 10.51 2.96
CA ARG A 69 -14.38 10.76 2.08
C ARG A 69 -14.45 9.83 0.89
N GLU A 70 -13.40 9.05 0.66
CA GLU A 70 -13.38 8.13 -0.47
C GLU A 70 -14.18 6.86 -0.17
N THR A 71 -14.75 6.28 -1.24
CA THR A 71 -15.72 5.19 -1.16
C THR A 71 -15.12 3.90 -1.72
N PRO A 72 -15.72 2.72 -1.42
CA PRO A 72 -15.31 1.48 -2.07
C PRO A 72 -15.38 1.52 -3.60
N GLU A 73 -16.31 2.28 -4.17
CA GLU A 73 -16.42 2.47 -5.62
C GLU A 73 -15.19 3.19 -6.17
N ASN A 74 -14.68 4.19 -5.45
CA ASN A 74 -13.43 4.86 -5.83
C ASN A 74 -12.27 3.88 -5.79
N ALA A 75 -12.19 3.06 -4.76
CA ALA A 75 -11.16 2.03 -4.62
C ALA A 75 -11.23 1.04 -5.78
N LYS A 76 -12.42 0.59 -6.15
CA LYS A 76 -12.60 -0.36 -7.25
C LYS A 76 -12.18 0.23 -8.60
N THR A 77 -12.54 1.46 -8.88
CA THR A 77 -12.16 2.15 -10.11
C THR A 77 -10.64 2.21 -10.25
N VAL A 78 -9.94 2.60 -9.19
CA VAL A 78 -8.48 2.70 -9.17
C VAL A 78 -7.85 1.32 -9.28
N LYS A 79 -8.36 0.34 -8.54
CA LYS A 79 -7.90 -1.03 -8.59
C LYS A 79 -7.99 -1.60 -10.00
N ASP A 80 -9.16 -1.52 -10.64
CA ASP A 80 -9.38 -2.04 -11.98
C ASP A 80 -8.42 -1.39 -12.98
N HIS A 81 -8.23 -0.08 -12.88
CA HIS A 81 -7.32 0.64 -13.76
C HIS A 81 -5.88 0.15 -13.62
N PHE A 82 -5.33 0.10 -12.40
CA PHE A 82 -3.92 -0.25 -12.20
C PHE A 82 -3.65 -1.73 -12.41
N LEU A 83 -4.59 -2.61 -12.08
CA LEU A 83 -4.44 -4.03 -12.40
C LEU A 83 -4.44 -4.27 -13.91
N SER A 84 -5.18 -3.47 -14.68
CA SER A 84 -5.18 -3.57 -16.15
C SER A 84 -3.86 -3.12 -16.77
N THR A 85 -3.07 -2.29 -16.08
CA THR A 85 -1.76 -1.82 -16.56
C THR A 85 -0.63 -2.77 -16.23
N SER A 86 -0.86 -3.77 -15.39
CA SER A 86 0.16 -4.73 -15.02
C SER A 86 0.51 -5.64 -16.21
N LYS A 87 1.80 -5.86 -16.41
CA LYS A 87 2.30 -6.77 -17.47
C LYS A 87 2.21 -8.22 -17.04
N LYS A 88 2.33 -8.49 -15.74
CA LYS A 88 2.09 -9.81 -15.16
C LYS A 88 0.64 -9.88 -14.68
N PRO A 89 -0.08 -10.98 -14.94
CA PRO A 89 -1.41 -11.15 -14.34
C PRO A 89 -1.31 -11.09 -12.82
N ILE A 90 -2.04 -10.16 -12.20
CA ILE A 90 -2.17 -10.09 -10.75
C ILE A 90 -3.60 -10.52 -10.44
N ASP A 91 -3.74 -11.54 -9.57
CA ASP A 91 -5.03 -11.96 -9.07
C ASP A 91 -5.68 -10.77 -8.33
N PRO A 92 -6.89 -10.33 -8.71
CA PRO A 92 -7.56 -9.24 -8.01
C PRO A 92 -7.72 -9.47 -6.50
N GLU A 93 -7.78 -10.72 -6.06
CA GLU A 93 -7.84 -11.04 -4.64
C GLU A 93 -6.51 -10.84 -3.90
N SER A 94 -5.42 -10.64 -4.64
CA SER A 94 -4.08 -10.56 -4.07
C SER A 94 -3.63 -9.14 -3.75
N TRP A 95 -4.20 -8.13 -4.38
CA TRP A 95 -3.87 -6.72 -4.12
C TRP A 95 -5.11 -6.02 -3.57
N HIS A 96 -5.04 -5.61 -2.32
CA HIS A 96 -6.16 -5.01 -1.60
C HIS A 96 -6.12 -3.49 -1.70
N PHE A 97 -7.22 -2.90 -2.18
CA PHE A 97 -7.42 -1.45 -2.26
C PHE A 97 -8.48 -1.08 -1.23
N LEU A 98 -8.08 -0.37 -0.18
CA LEU A 98 -8.91 -0.15 0.99
C LEU A 98 -9.29 1.33 1.15
N THR A 99 -10.46 1.54 1.76
CA THR A 99 -10.91 2.83 2.27
C THR A 99 -11.26 2.66 3.74
N GLY A 100 -11.27 3.76 4.49
CA GLY A 100 -11.53 3.67 5.92
C GLY A 100 -12.21 4.92 6.46
N ASP A 101 -12.66 4.83 7.71
CA ASP A 101 -13.13 5.98 8.44
C ASP A 101 -11.94 6.80 8.97
N ARG A 102 -12.26 8.01 9.44
CA ARG A 102 -11.25 8.95 9.93
C ARG A 102 -10.38 8.36 11.04
N ASP A 103 -11.01 7.64 11.96
CA ASP A 103 -10.33 7.08 13.14
C ASP A 103 -9.33 5.99 12.75
N SER A 104 -9.76 5.05 11.91
CA SER A 104 -8.90 3.97 11.41
C SER A 104 -7.74 4.49 10.58
N ILE A 105 -8.02 5.47 9.71
CA ILE A 105 -6.99 6.12 8.88
C ILE A 105 -5.96 6.81 9.79
N LYS A 106 -6.42 7.58 10.77
CA LYS A 106 -5.53 8.30 11.67
C LYS A 106 -4.63 7.34 12.46
N LYS A 107 -5.20 6.27 12.98
CA LYS A 107 -4.44 5.27 13.73
C LYS A 107 -3.38 4.60 12.84
N LEU A 108 -3.72 4.29 11.60
CA LEU A 108 -2.76 3.69 10.67
C LEU A 108 -1.66 4.68 10.31
N THR A 109 -2.01 5.90 9.91
CA THR A 109 -1.03 6.89 9.48
C THR A 109 -0.10 7.30 10.62
N ASP A 110 -0.63 7.46 11.84
CA ASP A 110 0.20 7.73 13.01
C ASP A 110 1.16 6.57 13.30
N ALA A 111 0.67 5.33 13.19
CA ALA A 111 1.49 4.15 13.48
C ALA A 111 2.67 3.99 12.52
N VAL A 112 2.50 4.37 11.25
CA VAL A 112 3.54 4.25 10.24
C VAL A 112 4.32 5.55 10.01
N GLY A 113 4.02 6.60 10.76
CA GLY A 113 4.70 7.89 10.61
C GLY A 113 4.39 8.62 9.32
N PHE A 114 3.21 8.40 8.76
CA PHE A 114 2.76 9.06 7.53
C PHE A 114 1.92 10.27 7.91
N TYR A 115 2.50 11.47 7.76
CA TYR A 115 1.82 12.71 8.10
C TYR A 115 1.38 13.43 6.83
N TYR A 116 0.13 13.84 6.79
CA TYR A 116 -0.46 14.51 5.65
C TYR A 116 -1.30 15.70 6.10
N LYS A 117 -1.52 16.62 5.18
CA LYS A 117 -2.29 17.84 5.43
C LYS A 117 -3.20 18.12 4.25
N ARG A 118 -4.47 18.44 4.54
CA ARG A 118 -5.41 18.85 3.50
C ARG A 118 -5.02 20.26 2.99
N ASP A 119 -5.01 20.42 1.66
CA ASP A 119 -4.73 21.68 0.99
C ASP A 119 -5.82 21.90 -0.08
N GLY A 120 -6.91 22.57 0.33
CA GLY A 120 -8.10 22.67 -0.50
C GLY A 120 -8.74 21.28 -0.73
N GLU A 121 -8.87 20.87 -1.99
CA GLU A 121 -9.33 19.53 -2.35
C GLU A 121 -8.20 18.52 -2.48
N ASP A 122 -6.97 18.99 -2.42
CA ASP A 122 -5.76 18.16 -2.48
C ASP A 122 -5.18 17.91 -1.08
N PHE A 123 -4.10 17.14 -1.06
CA PHE A 123 -3.34 16.87 0.16
C PHE A 123 -1.85 17.06 -0.09
N ILE A 124 -1.16 17.55 0.94
CA ILE A 124 0.29 17.51 1.00
C ILE A 124 0.66 16.27 1.80
N HIS A 125 1.43 15.35 1.19
CA HIS A 125 1.76 14.07 1.81
C HIS A 125 3.08 13.51 1.26
N PRO A 126 3.75 12.64 2.03
CA PRO A 126 4.92 11.94 1.52
C PRO A 126 4.52 10.88 0.47
N THR A 127 5.48 10.43 -0.31
CA THR A 127 5.30 9.37 -1.29
C THR A 127 6.30 8.26 -1.05
N GLY A 128 5.86 7.03 -1.24
CA GLY A 128 6.74 5.88 -1.08
C GLY A 128 5.99 4.60 -0.76
N LEU A 129 6.76 3.57 -0.50
CA LEU A 129 6.27 2.27 -0.07
C LEU A 129 6.74 2.00 1.37
N ILE A 130 5.92 1.31 2.13
CA ILE A 130 6.23 0.91 3.50
C ILE A 130 6.20 -0.61 3.55
N MET A 131 7.32 -1.22 3.98
CA MET A 131 7.39 -2.65 4.18
C MET A 131 7.01 -3.01 5.60
N LEU A 132 6.13 -3.99 5.75
CA LEU A 132 5.79 -4.57 7.04
C LEU A 132 6.19 -6.04 7.04
N SER A 133 6.60 -6.53 8.20
CA SER A 133 6.87 -7.96 8.40
C SER A 133 5.55 -8.75 8.41
N ALA A 134 5.66 -10.06 8.41
CA ALA A 134 4.50 -10.96 8.51
C ALA A 134 3.69 -10.71 9.77
N GLU A 135 4.28 -10.18 10.83
CA GLU A 135 3.60 -9.84 12.09
C GLU A 135 3.07 -8.40 12.11
N GLY A 136 3.33 -7.61 11.04
CA GLY A 136 2.87 -6.23 10.96
C GLY A 136 3.84 -5.20 11.52
N LYS A 137 5.10 -5.57 11.72
CA LYS A 137 6.15 -4.66 12.16
C LYS A 137 6.69 -3.88 10.97
N ILE A 138 6.90 -2.57 11.13
CA ILE A 138 7.53 -1.75 10.09
C ILE A 138 9.00 -2.18 9.97
N THR A 139 9.42 -2.56 8.76
CA THR A 139 10.79 -3.03 8.53
C THR A 139 11.60 -2.08 7.66
N ARG A 140 10.98 -1.37 6.72
CA ARG A 140 11.71 -0.47 5.84
C ARG A 140 10.77 0.51 5.14
N TYR A 141 11.27 1.71 4.87
CA TYR A 141 10.61 2.70 4.04
C TYR A 141 11.37 2.83 2.71
N PHE A 142 10.61 2.93 1.61
CA PHE A 142 11.14 3.28 0.30
C PHE A 142 10.52 4.60 -0.11
N ASN A 143 11.27 5.68 -0.05
CA ASN A 143 10.77 7.02 -0.37
C ASN A 143 10.84 7.30 -1.86
N GLY A 144 9.95 8.14 -2.35
CA GLY A 144 9.97 8.66 -3.71
C GLY A 144 8.92 8.03 -4.63
N LEU A 145 9.16 8.14 -5.93
CA LEU A 145 8.26 7.70 -6.99
C LEU A 145 8.93 6.73 -7.98
N ALA A 146 10.12 6.23 -7.64
CA ALA A 146 10.83 5.25 -8.45
C ALA A 146 11.50 4.24 -7.51
N PHE A 147 11.37 2.96 -7.82
CA PHE A 147 11.84 1.89 -6.96
C PHE A 147 12.65 0.89 -7.79
N LEU A 148 13.78 0.44 -7.24
CA LEU A 148 14.59 -0.59 -7.87
C LEU A 148 14.06 -1.97 -7.45
N PRO A 149 13.77 -2.85 -8.41
CA PRO A 149 13.23 -4.19 -8.10
C PRO A 149 14.12 -4.99 -7.15
N PHE A 150 15.43 -4.90 -7.30
CA PHE A 150 16.36 -5.60 -6.41
C PHE A 150 16.22 -5.13 -4.95
N ASP A 151 16.11 -3.82 -4.74
CA ASP A 151 15.96 -3.26 -3.39
C ASP A 151 14.64 -3.69 -2.76
N VAL A 152 13.55 -3.67 -3.53
CA VAL A 152 12.22 -4.07 -3.06
C VAL A 152 12.21 -5.57 -2.76
N LYS A 153 12.79 -6.40 -3.62
CA LYS A 153 12.89 -7.84 -3.40
C LYS A 153 13.67 -8.14 -2.11
N LEU A 154 14.82 -7.50 -1.94
CA LEU A 154 15.64 -7.70 -0.74
C LEU A 154 14.87 -7.26 0.51
N GLY A 155 14.19 -6.12 0.44
CA GLY A 155 13.34 -5.63 1.53
C GLY A 155 12.24 -6.62 1.91
N LEU A 156 11.61 -7.25 0.90
CA LEU A 156 10.59 -8.28 1.15
C LEU A 156 11.16 -9.52 1.81
N LEU A 157 12.32 -9.99 1.36
CA LEU A 157 12.98 -11.14 1.97
C LEU A 157 13.37 -10.84 3.42
N GLU A 158 13.90 -9.66 3.70
CA GLU A 158 14.22 -9.22 5.05
C GLU A 158 12.97 -9.10 5.93
N ALA A 159 11.89 -8.54 5.38
CA ALA A 159 10.61 -8.42 6.08
C ALA A 159 10.03 -9.79 6.43
N GLY A 160 10.19 -10.77 5.55
CA GLY A 160 9.78 -12.15 5.82
C GLY A 160 10.53 -12.76 7.00
N GLU A 161 11.76 -12.30 7.26
CA GLU A 161 12.58 -12.71 8.41
C GLU A 161 12.42 -11.76 9.61
N GLY A 162 11.59 -10.73 9.50
CA GLY A 162 11.37 -9.73 10.56
C GLY A 162 12.52 -8.74 10.74
N LYS A 163 13.43 -8.64 9.78
CA LYS A 163 14.58 -7.75 9.86
C LYS A 163 14.23 -6.31 9.49
N VAL A 164 14.69 -5.36 10.29
CA VAL A 164 14.51 -3.93 10.07
C VAL A 164 15.72 -3.35 9.36
N GLY A 165 15.51 -2.46 8.40
CA GLY A 165 16.58 -1.80 7.68
C GLY A 165 16.36 -0.28 7.53
N PRO A 166 17.39 0.44 7.05
CA PRO A 166 17.30 1.88 6.86
C PRO A 166 16.34 2.24 5.72
N THR A 167 15.88 3.50 5.72
CA THR A 167 15.08 4.04 4.63
C THR A 167 15.89 4.09 3.34
N ILE A 168 15.26 3.69 2.26
CA ILE A 168 15.81 3.80 0.90
C ILE A 168 15.18 5.02 0.22
N SER A 169 16.00 5.89 -0.31
CA SER A 169 15.54 7.10 -0.99
C SER A 169 16.07 7.19 -2.42
#